data_a3c39825eef74edefa414226f7cc1618
#
_entry.id   a3c39825eef74edefa414226f7cc1618
#
_cell.length_a   1.000
_cell.length_b   1.000
_cell.length_c   1.000
_cell.angle_alpha   90.00
_cell.angle_beta   90.00
_cell.angle_gamma   90.00
#
_symmetry.space_group_name_H-M   'P 1'
#
loop_
_entity.id
_entity.type
_entity.pdbx_description
1 polymer ?
#
loop_
_entity_poly.entity_id
_entity_poly.type
_entity_poly.pdbx_seq_one_letter_code
_entity_poly.pdbx_strand_id
1 'polypeptide(L)'
;MMRGLTGRYPDNWVEIARAVKDEAGWKCERCGHPHDPANGYMLTTAHLVPDKSLCERWNLAALCQRCHLRIQGKVDMPQGWMFDHSEWMKPHLEGFEKWKARNDLLHQ
;
A
#
# COMPACT_ATOMS: atom_id res chain seq x y z
N MET A 1 -7.71 1.33 18.18
CA MET A 1 -8.53 1.97 17.14
C MET A 1 -7.72 2.12 15.87
N MET A 2 -8.27 1.73 14.76
CA MET A 2 -7.58 1.83 13.48
C MET A 2 -7.56 3.28 12.99
N ARG A 3 -6.39 3.74 12.54
CA ARG A 3 -6.28 5.08 11.96
C ARG A 3 -6.95 5.12 10.60
N GLY A 4 -7.67 6.20 10.33
CA GLY A 4 -8.15 6.45 8.99
C GLY A 4 -7.04 6.93 8.08
N LEU A 5 -7.27 6.89 6.77
CA LEU A 5 -6.35 7.47 5.80
C LEU A 5 -6.41 8.99 5.87
N THR A 6 -5.29 9.65 5.70
CA THR A 6 -5.20 11.11 5.59
C THR A 6 -5.14 11.52 4.12
N GLY A 7 -5.27 12.82 3.85
CA GLY A 7 -5.19 13.36 2.52
C GLY A 7 -6.43 13.10 1.67
N ARG A 8 -6.34 13.40 0.40
CA ARG A 8 -7.43 13.19 -0.58
C ARG A 8 -6.93 12.35 -1.73
N TYR A 9 -7.81 11.49 -2.25
CA TYR A 9 -7.52 10.78 -3.49
C TYR A 9 -7.39 11.79 -4.64
N PRO A 10 -6.42 11.59 -5.55
CA PRO A 10 -6.36 12.39 -6.77
C PRO A 10 -7.58 12.12 -7.66
N ASP A 11 -7.88 13.06 -8.56
CA ASP A 11 -9.04 12.94 -9.44
C ASP A 11 -8.99 11.69 -10.33
N ASN A 12 -7.79 11.25 -10.68
CA ASN A 12 -7.58 10.05 -11.50
C ASN A 12 -7.29 8.79 -10.68
N TRP A 13 -7.78 8.74 -9.44
CA TRP A 13 -7.51 7.61 -8.55
C TRP A 13 -7.92 6.25 -9.13
N VAL A 14 -9.08 6.18 -9.79
CA VAL A 14 -9.57 4.92 -10.36
C VAL A 14 -8.58 4.37 -11.38
N GLU A 15 -8.03 5.24 -12.23
CA GLU A 15 -7.05 4.85 -13.23
C GLU A 15 -5.74 4.38 -12.59
N ILE A 16 -5.27 5.12 -11.59
CA ILE A 16 -4.05 4.78 -10.85
C ILE A 16 -4.20 3.41 -10.17
N ALA A 17 -5.32 3.21 -9.47
CA ALA A 17 -5.57 1.97 -8.76
C ALA A 17 -5.63 0.77 -9.71
N ARG A 18 -6.26 0.96 -10.87
CA ARG A 18 -6.35 -0.10 -11.88
C ARG A 18 -4.97 -0.45 -12.45
N ALA A 19 -4.16 0.57 -12.73
CA ALA A 19 -2.81 0.34 -13.25
C ALA A 19 -1.96 -0.47 -12.26
N VAL A 20 -2.10 -0.23 -10.96
CA VAL A 20 -1.40 -1.01 -9.93
C VAL A 20 -1.83 -2.47 -9.97
N LYS A 21 -3.12 -2.73 -10.11
CA LYS A 21 -3.64 -4.11 -10.20
C LYS A 21 -3.17 -4.79 -11.48
N ASP A 22 -3.17 -4.07 -12.60
CA ASP A 22 -2.68 -4.59 -13.88
C ASP A 22 -1.21 -5.00 -13.77
N GLU A 23 -0.37 -4.16 -13.18
CA GLU A 23 1.06 -4.46 -12.98
C GLU A 23 1.27 -5.69 -12.10
N ALA A 24 0.40 -5.90 -11.12
CA ALA A 24 0.48 -7.05 -10.22
C ALA A 24 -0.08 -8.33 -10.86
N GLY A 25 -0.55 -8.26 -12.10
CA GLY A 25 -1.17 -9.41 -12.78
C GLY A 25 -2.47 -9.85 -12.13
N TRP A 26 -3.16 -8.92 -11.46
CA TRP A 26 -4.40 -9.17 -10.74
C TRP A 26 -4.27 -10.22 -9.64
N LYS A 27 -3.10 -10.28 -9.01
CA LYS A 27 -2.81 -11.14 -7.87
C LYS A 27 -2.33 -10.31 -6.70
N CYS A 28 -2.67 -10.77 -5.49
CA CYS A 28 -2.22 -10.13 -4.27
C CYS A 28 -0.69 -10.20 -4.14
N GLU A 29 -0.05 -9.07 -3.91
CA GLU A 29 1.42 -9.01 -3.76
C GLU A 29 1.90 -9.73 -2.50
N ARG A 30 1.04 -9.85 -1.48
CA ARG A 30 1.42 -10.46 -0.21
C ARG A 30 1.18 -11.98 -0.18
N CYS A 31 -0.02 -12.44 -0.54
CA CYS A 31 -0.37 -13.86 -0.45
C CYS A 31 -0.40 -14.58 -1.79
N GLY A 32 -0.33 -13.84 -2.90
CA GLY A 32 -0.31 -14.43 -4.23
C GLY A 32 -1.65 -14.88 -4.78
N HIS A 33 -2.73 -14.73 -4.00
CA HIS A 33 -4.05 -15.19 -4.45
C HIS A 33 -4.58 -14.31 -5.59
N PRO A 34 -5.07 -14.90 -6.68
CA PRO A 34 -5.66 -14.10 -7.74
C PRO A 34 -6.96 -13.41 -7.30
N HIS A 35 -7.34 -12.36 -8.00
CA HIS A 35 -8.58 -11.64 -7.75
C HIS A 35 -9.76 -12.62 -7.80
N ASP A 36 -10.50 -12.72 -6.70
CA ASP A 36 -11.59 -13.67 -6.57
C ASP A 36 -12.59 -13.15 -5.53
N PRO A 37 -13.41 -12.16 -5.90
CA PRO A 37 -14.35 -11.57 -4.94
C PRO A 37 -15.40 -12.55 -4.43
N ALA A 38 -15.78 -13.54 -5.23
CA ALA A 38 -16.76 -14.53 -4.81
C ALA A 38 -16.31 -15.35 -3.60
N ASN A 39 -15.01 -15.53 -3.44
CA ASN A 39 -14.42 -16.30 -2.33
C ASN A 39 -13.70 -15.42 -1.30
N GLY A 40 -13.95 -14.10 -1.31
CA GLY A 40 -13.40 -13.21 -0.31
C GLY A 40 -11.99 -12.71 -0.59
N TYR A 41 -11.56 -12.74 -1.85
CA TYR A 41 -10.23 -12.29 -2.28
C TYR A 41 -10.31 -11.19 -3.33
N MET A 42 -11.18 -10.21 -3.08
CA MET A 42 -11.25 -9.05 -3.99
C MET A 42 -9.93 -8.28 -3.93
N LEU A 43 -9.33 -8.05 -5.10
CA LEU A 43 -8.09 -7.30 -5.19
C LEU A 43 -8.37 -5.80 -5.02
N THR A 44 -7.58 -5.17 -4.17
CA THR A 44 -7.68 -3.73 -3.86
C THR A 44 -6.32 -3.09 -4.07
N THR A 45 -6.29 -1.76 -4.10
CA THR A 45 -5.04 -1.00 -4.12
C THR A 45 -4.89 -0.30 -2.77
N ALA A 46 -3.85 -0.66 -2.03
CA ALA A 46 -3.61 -0.16 -0.68
C ALA A 46 -2.51 0.89 -0.66
N HIS A 47 -2.67 1.89 0.21
CA HIS A 47 -1.62 2.85 0.53
C HIS A 47 -0.80 2.29 1.69
N LEU A 48 0.50 2.10 1.50
CA LEU A 48 1.38 1.55 2.55
C LEU A 48 1.63 2.57 3.65
N VAL A 49 1.93 3.81 3.27
CA VAL A 49 1.84 4.95 4.19
C VAL A 49 0.42 5.48 4.04
N PRO A 50 -0.36 5.62 5.12
CA PRO A 50 -1.79 5.89 5.03
C PRO A 50 -2.12 7.36 4.71
N ASP A 51 -1.76 7.79 3.52
CA ASP A 51 -2.05 9.09 2.97
C ASP A 51 -2.60 8.91 1.56
N LYS A 52 -3.88 9.21 1.36
CA LYS A 52 -4.57 9.04 0.08
C LYS A 52 -3.96 9.84 -1.05
N SER A 53 -3.32 10.98 -0.73
CA SER A 53 -2.68 11.83 -1.73
C SER A 53 -1.30 11.33 -2.13
N LEU A 54 -0.70 10.44 -1.34
CA LEU A 54 0.63 9.89 -1.61
C LEU A 54 0.49 8.69 -2.55
N CYS A 55 0.38 8.97 -3.84
CA CYS A 55 0.15 7.96 -4.86
C CYS A 55 1.39 7.66 -5.71
N GLU A 56 2.58 7.87 -5.17
CA GLU A 56 3.80 7.39 -5.78
C GLU A 56 3.76 5.86 -5.83
N ARG A 57 4.30 5.27 -6.90
CA ARG A 57 4.15 3.83 -7.16
C ARG A 57 4.61 2.97 -6.00
N TRP A 58 5.69 3.35 -5.31
CA TRP A 58 6.19 2.58 -4.16
C TRP A 58 5.18 2.49 -3.02
N ASN A 59 4.30 3.51 -2.89
CA ASN A 59 3.32 3.56 -1.80
C ASN A 59 2.04 2.79 -2.10
N LEU A 60 1.92 2.23 -3.29
CA LEU A 60 0.70 1.54 -3.72
C LEU A 60 0.99 0.07 -3.94
N ALA A 61 0.20 -0.77 -3.31
CA ALA A 61 0.33 -2.23 -3.43
C ALA A 61 -1.01 -2.85 -3.76
N ALA A 62 -1.00 -3.84 -4.65
CA ALA A 62 -2.19 -4.63 -4.94
C ALA A 62 -2.33 -5.70 -3.85
N LEU A 63 -3.34 -5.60 -3.03
CA LEU A 63 -3.59 -6.55 -1.94
C LEU A 63 -5.03 -7.05 -2.00
N CYS A 64 -5.22 -8.34 -1.76
CA CYS A 64 -6.58 -8.86 -1.61
C CYS A 64 -7.21 -8.25 -0.35
N GLN A 65 -8.53 -8.25 -0.30
CA GLN A 65 -9.25 -7.64 0.83
C GLN A 65 -8.80 -8.18 2.19
N ARG A 66 -8.42 -9.43 2.29
CA ARG A 66 -7.97 -10.04 3.54
C ARG A 66 -6.61 -9.50 3.99
N CYS A 67 -5.67 -9.41 3.05
CA CYS A 67 -4.34 -8.87 3.32
C CYS A 67 -4.40 -7.38 3.60
N HIS A 68 -5.27 -6.65 2.88
CA HIS A 68 -5.47 -5.22 3.09
C HIS A 68 -5.95 -4.95 4.52
N LEU A 69 -6.93 -5.72 5.01
CA LEU A 69 -7.42 -5.57 6.37
C LEU A 69 -6.34 -5.87 7.41
N ARG A 70 -5.50 -6.86 7.16
CA ARG A 70 -4.39 -7.18 8.07
C ARG A 70 -3.37 -6.03 8.15
N ILE A 71 -3.08 -5.41 7.01
CA ILE A 71 -2.16 -4.27 6.97
C ILE A 71 -2.76 -3.08 7.71
N GLN A 72 -4.05 -2.79 7.49
CA GLN A 72 -4.74 -1.71 8.20
C GLN A 72 -4.78 -1.95 9.71
N GLY A 73 -4.90 -3.19 10.13
CA GLY A 73 -4.89 -3.53 11.54
C GLY A 73 -3.55 -3.29 12.23
N LYS A 74 -2.50 -2.99 11.45
CA LYS A 74 -1.16 -2.74 11.96
C LYS A 74 -0.71 -1.29 11.75
N VAL A 75 -1.64 -0.37 11.51
CA VAL A 75 -1.28 1.03 11.25
C VAL A 75 -0.61 1.72 12.43
N ASP A 76 -0.74 1.18 13.62
CA ASP A 76 -0.07 1.75 14.80
C ASP A 76 1.39 1.31 14.91
N MET A 77 1.83 0.37 14.08
CA MET A 77 3.24 -0.03 14.04
C MET A 77 4.06 0.99 13.26
N PRO A 78 5.33 1.19 13.64
CA PRO A 78 6.22 2.02 12.82
C PRO A 78 6.28 1.47 11.39
N GLN A 79 6.05 2.35 10.43
CA GLN A 79 6.05 1.95 9.01
C GLN A 79 7.38 1.30 8.61
N GLY A 80 8.50 1.85 9.09
CA GLY A 80 9.81 1.29 8.81
C GLY A 80 9.93 -0.17 9.24
N TRP A 81 9.34 -0.51 10.39
CA TRP A 81 9.37 -1.89 10.87
C TRP A 81 8.69 -2.83 9.88
N MET A 82 7.52 -2.43 9.35
CA MET A 82 6.79 -3.24 8.37
C MET A 82 7.60 -3.45 7.10
N PHE A 83 8.23 -2.40 6.59
CA PHE A 83 9.05 -2.50 5.39
C PHE A 83 10.27 -3.39 5.61
N ASP A 84 10.90 -3.30 6.77
CA ASP A 84 12.10 -4.08 7.07
C ASP A 84 11.80 -5.57 7.31
N HIS A 85 10.62 -5.90 7.83
CA HIS A 85 10.30 -7.25 8.27
C HIS A 85 9.33 -8.00 7.36
N SER A 86 8.95 -7.41 6.23
CA SER A 86 8.01 -8.03 5.29
C SER A 86 8.69 -8.26 3.94
N GLU A 87 8.93 -9.51 3.59
CA GLU A 87 9.59 -9.84 2.31
C GLU A 87 8.85 -9.26 1.09
N TRP A 88 7.52 -9.33 1.10
CA TRP A 88 6.74 -8.86 -0.03
C TRP A 88 6.83 -7.34 -0.22
N MET A 89 7.22 -6.61 0.83
CA MET A 89 7.33 -5.14 0.79
C MET A 89 8.69 -4.66 0.28
N LYS A 90 9.67 -5.54 0.10
CA LYS A 90 11.00 -5.16 -0.36
C LYS A 90 11.02 -4.34 -1.65
N PRO A 91 10.20 -4.65 -2.66
CA PRO A 91 10.15 -3.80 -3.86
C PRO A 91 9.72 -2.36 -3.59
N HIS A 92 9.05 -2.12 -2.47
CA HIS A 92 8.57 -0.79 -2.09
C HIS A 92 9.53 -0.04 -1.16
N LEU A 93 10.51 -0.74 -0.59
CA LEU A 93 11.39 -0.21 0.46
C LEU A 93 12.23 0.98 -0.01
N GLU A 94 12.82 0.90 -1.20
CA GLU A 94 13.67 1.96 -1.70
C GLU A 94 12.91 3.29 -1.81
N GLY A 95 11.69 3.24 -2.36
CA GLY A 95 10.85 4.43 -2.47
C GLY A 95 10.48 4.99 -1.10
N PHE A 96 10.15 4.11 -0.15
CA PHE A 96 9.83 4.52 1.21
C PHE A 96 11.03 5.22 1.87
N GLU A 97 12.22 4.68 1.74
CA GLU A 97 13.42 5.26 2.34
C GLU A 97 13.73 6.64 1.75
N LYS A 98 13.59 6.79 0.43
CA LYS A 98 13.80 8.08 -0.24
C LYS A 98 12.77 9.10 0.21
N TRP A 99 11.51 8.69 0.31
CA TRP A 99 10.44 9.56 0.78
C TRP A 99 10.68 10.01 2.22
N LYS A 100 11.05 9.07 3.10
CA LYS A 100 11.33 9.35 4.49
C LYS A 100 12.49 10.35 4.64
N ALA A 101 13.55 10.16 3.88
CA ALA A 101 14.71 11.06 3.91
C ALA A 101 14.31 12.48 3.51
N ARG A 102 13.50 12.64 2.46
CA ARG A 102 13.01 13.97 2.04
C ARG A 102 12.18 14.63 3.13
N ASN A 103 11.30 13.86 3.77
CA ASN A 103 10.43 14.40 4.82
C ASN A 103 11.22 14.73 6.09
N ASP A 104 12.20 13.94 6.45
CA ASP A 104 13.07 14.22 7.59
C ASP A 104 13.84 15.53 7.38
N LEU A 105 14.33 15.75 6.14
CA LEU A 105 15.01 16.99 5.80
C LEU A 105 14.09 18.22 5.89
N LEU A 106 12.82 18.04 5.51
CA LEU A 106 11.85 19.12 5.56
C LEU A 106 11.47 19.51 7.00
N HIS A 107 11.65 18.62 7.93
CA HIS A 107 11.26 18.81 9.33
C HIS A 107 12.42 19.12 10.26
N GLN A 108 13.61 19.34 9.72
CA GLN A 108 14.78 19.73 10.50
C GLN A 108 14.90 21.23 10.70
#